data_b7fa3ba5b62697b409e14470ada04429
#
_entry.id   b7fa3ba5b62697b409e14470ada04429
#
_cell.length_a   1.000
_cell.length_b   1.000
_cell.length_c   1.000
_cell.angle_alpha   90.00
_cell.angle_beta   90.00
_cell.angle_gamma   90.00
#
_symmetry.space_group_name_H-M   'P 1'
#
loop_
_entity.id
_entity.type
_entity.pdbx_description
1 polymer ?
#
loop_
_entity_poly.entity_id
_entity_poly.type
_entity_poly.pdbx_seq_one_letter_code
_entity_poly.pdbx_strand_id
1 'polypeptide(L)'
;NLPVINVLTDDAKIVDDYPKYAGMDRYEARKAIVEDLDKEGYLVKIEDHEHNVGTCYRCHTTIEPRVSKQWFVKMEEIAKPAIEAVKNGDTKFVPPHFDKTYFHWLENIRDWCISRQLWWGHRIPAFYCDDCGEMVVTKEDHAVCPKCGKEMRQDPDTLDTWFSSALWPFSTLGWPDNTEELDYFYPTNVLVT
;
A
#
# COMPACT_ATOMS: atom_id res chain seq x y z
N ASN A 1 15.57 4.30 13.90
CA ASN A 1 15.18 2.96 13.42
C ASN A 1 14.95 2.07 14.63
N LEU A 2 13.70 1.73 14.91
CA LEU A 2 13.35 0.74 15.93
C LEU A 2 13.28 -0.65 15.27
N PRO A 3 13.60 -1.73 16.02
CA PRO A 3 13.44 -3.07 15.50
C PRO A 3 11.94 -3.37 15.27
N VAL A 4 11.64 -4.13 14.22
CA VAL A 4 10.30 -4.65 13.98
C VAL A 4 10.16 -5.96 14.73
N ILE A 5 9.30 -5.98 15.75
CA ILE A 5 9.00 -7.17 16.55
C ILE A 5 7.57 -7.59 16.21
N ASN A 6 7.43 -8.71 15.51
CA ASN A 6 6.13 -9.24 15.15
C ASN A 6 5.61 -10.14 16.28
N VAL A 7 4.44 -9.85 16.80
CA VAL A 7 3.82 -10.60 17.91
C VAL A 7 2.57 -11.36 17.48
N LEU A 8 2.01 -11.08 16.30
CA LEU A 8 0.76 -11.65 15.82
C LEU A 8 0.93 -12.31 14.44
N THR A 9 0.24 -13.40 14.23
CA THR A 9 0.03 -14.05 12.91
C THR A 9 -0.99 -13.28 12.08
N ASP A 10 -1.21 -13.69 10.82
CA ASP A 10 -2.20 -13.07 9.92
C ASP A 10 -3.64 -13.19 10.43
N ASP A 11 -3.93 -14.23 11.21
CA ASP A 11 -5.24 -14.48 11.83
C ASP A 11 -5.32 -13.97 13.28
N ALA A 12 -4.42 -13.05 13.65
CA ALA A 12 -4.37 -12.37 14.95
C ALA A 12 -4.20 -13.29 16.17
N LYS A 13 -3.43 -14.36 16.00
CA LYS A 13 -2.96 -15.21 17.09
C LYS A 13 -1.52 -14.86 17.43
N ILE A 14 -1.09 -15.20 18.64
CA ILE A 14 0.30 -15.02 19.06
C ILE A 14 1.21 -15.95 18.25
N VAL A 15 2.32 -15.40 17.73
CA VAL A 15 3.32 -16.17 16.97
C VAL A 15 4.09 -17.15 17.87
N ASP A 16 4.70 -18.17 17.25
CA ASP A 16 5.43 -19.24 17.94
C ASP A 16 6.69 -18.76 18.67
N ASP A 17 7.20 -17.58 18.33
CA ASP A 17 8.35 -16.95 19.02
C ASP A 17 8.08 -16.68 20.51
N TYR A 18 6.83 -16.70 20.93
CA TYR A 18 6.39 -16.54 22.33
C TYR A 18 5.69 -17.79 22.85
N PRO A 19 6.44 -18.87 23.12
CA PRO A 19 5.88 -20.21 23.36
C PRO A 19 4.88 -20.27 24.51
N LYS A 20 4.97 -19.39 25.52
CA LYS A 20 4.01 -19.32 26.63
C LYS A 20 2.58 -18.99 26.20
N TYR A 21 2.45 -18.21 25.12
CA TYR A 21 1.16 -17.71 24.62
C TYR A 21 0.90 -18.11 23.15
N ALA A 22 1.82 -18.86 22.53
CA ALA A 22 1.76 -19.24 21.12
C ALA A 22 0.41 -19.85 20.72
N GLY A 23 -0.12 -19.40 19.60
CA GLY A 23 -1.41 -19.87 19.06
C GLY A 23 -2.66 -19.34 19.76
N MET A 24 -2.53 -18.62 20.90
CA MET A 24 -3.68 -17.99 21.55
C MET A 24 -4.26 -16.86 20.70
N ASP A 25 -5.59 -16.74 20.70
CA ASP A 25 -6.26 -15.55 20.19
C ASP A 25 -5.80 -14.30 20.96
N ARG A 26 -5.69 -13.16 20.28
CA ARG A 26 -5.23 -11.90 20.86
C ARG A 26 -5.95 -11.47 22.14
N TYR A 27 -7.25 -11.75 22.25
CA TYR A 27 -8.04 -11.38 23.43
C TYR A 27 -7.80 -12.35 24.59
N GLU A 28 -7.62 -13.64 24.30
CA GLU A 28 -7.25 -14.65 25.30
C GLU A 28 -5.83 -14.40 25.82
N ALA A 29 -4.90 -14.13 24.91
CA ALA A 29 -3.52 -13.79 25.26
C ALA A 29 -3.44 -12.55 26.16
N ARG A 30 -4.23 -11.51 25.85
CA ARG A 30 -4.30 -10.30 26.68
C ARG A 30 -4.70 -10.61 28.11
N LYS A 31 -5.71 -11.46 28.33
CA LYS A 31 -6.13 -11.88 29.66
C LYS A 31 -5.03 -12.68 30.37
N ALA A 32 -4.45 -13.66 29.69
CA ALA A 32 -3.40 -14.50 30.23
C ALA A 32 -2.15 -13.69 30.62
N ILE A 33 -1.73 -12.74 29.81
CA ILE A 33 -0.59 -11.85 30.11
C ILE A 33 -0.88 -10.99 31.33
N VAL A 34 -2.07 -10.43 31.47
CA VAL A 34 -2.44 -9.61 32.64
C VAL A 34 -2.44 -10.44 33.89
N GLU A 35 -2.99 -11.66 33.86
CA GLU A 35 -2.96 -12.59 35.01
C GLU A 35 -1.53 -12.97 35.40
N ASP A 36 -0.65 -13.20 34.45
CA ASP A 36 0.73 -13.54 34.73
C ASP A 36 1.52 -12.36 35.30
N LEU A 37 1.30 -11.15 34.79
CA LEU A 37 1.90 -9.94 35.37
C LEU A 37 1.45 -9.68 36.81
N ASP A 38 0.20 -9.99 37.12
CA ASP A 38 -0.31 -9.90 38.50
C ASP A 38 0.36 -10.92 39.41
N LYS A 39 0.44 -12.19 39.00
CA LYS A 39 1.11 -13.25 39.72
C LYS A 39 2.61 -12.96 39.98
N GLU A 40 3.26 -12.33 39.03
CA GLU A 40 4.68 -11.96 39.05
C GLU A 40 4.94 -10.63 39.82
N GLY A 41 3.89 -9.92 40.22
CA GLY A 41 3.97 -8.66 40.95
C GLY A 41 4.32 -7.43 40.13
N TYR A 42 4.18 -7.51 38.82
CA TYR A 42 4.43 -6.39 37.90
C TYR A 42 3.18 -5.56 37.60
N LEU A 43 1.98 -6.08 37.88
CA LEU A 43 0.73 -5.35 37.63
C LEU A 43 0.51 -4.31 38.74
N VAL A 44 0.51 -3.04 38.39
CA VAL A 44 0.29 -1.93 39.33
C VAL A 44 -1.21 -1.65 39.52
N LYS A 45 -1.96 -1.55 38.42
CA LYS A 45 -3.41 -1.31 38.42
C LYS A 45 -4.00 -1.60 37.06
N ILE A 46 -5.32 -1.80 37.01
CA ILE A 46 -6.15 -1.83 35.83
C ILE A 46 -7.10 -0.64 35.90
N GLU A 47 -7.18 0.15 34.84
CA GLU A 47 -8.09 1.31 34.72
C GLU A 47 -8.90 1.19 33.45
N ASP A 48 -10.16 1.58 33.53
CA ASP A 48 -10.99 1.73 32.35
C ASP A 48 -10.48 2.89 31.49
N HIS A 49 -10.31 2.65 30.20
CA HIS A 49 -9.81 3.62 29.25
C HIS A 49 -10.66 3.62 27.97
N GLU A 50 -11.27 4.78 27.69
CA GLU A 50 -12.01 4.97 26.47
C GLU A 50 -11.09 5.40 25.33
N HIS A 51 -11.12 4.71 24.21
CA HIS A 51 -10.38 5.05 23.00
C HIS A 51 -11.09 4.53 21.75
N ASN A 52 -10.75 5.12 20.59
CA ASN A 52 -11.26 4.66 19.32
C ASN A 52 -10.51 3.42 18.86
N VAL A 53 -11.24 2.34 18.62
CA VAL A 53 -10.70 1.09 18.08
C VAL A 53 -10.96 1.02 16.59
N GLY A 54 -9.89 0.85 15.79
CA GLY A 54 -10.01 0.67 14.35
C GLY A 54 -10.71 -0.64 13.99
N THR A 55 -11.68 -0.58 13.09
CA THR A 55 -12.37 -1.76 12.58
C THR A 55 -12.36 -1.80 11.06
N CYS A 56 -12.45 -3.00 10.50
CA CYS A 56 -12.64 -3.16 9.06
C CYS A 56 -13.98 -2.54 8.64
N TYR A 57 -13.96 -1.65 7.66
CA TYR A 57 -15.17 -0.98 7.19
C TYR A 57 -16.18 -1.92 6.52
N ARG A 58 -15.76 -3.14 6.17
CA ARG A 58 -16.63 -4.14 5.54
C ARG A 58 -17.24 -5.13 6.51
N CYS A 59 -16.43 -5.73 7.38
CA CYS A 59 -16.88 -6.80 8.27
C CYS A 59 -16.89 -6.38 9.76
N HIS A 60 -16.49 -5.15 10.06
CA HIS A 60 -16.41 -4.58 11.41
C HIS A 60 -15.51 -5.34 12.40
N THR A 61 -14.69 -6.27 11.90
CA THR A 61 -13.67 -6.94 12.73
C THR A 61 -12.63 -5.91 13.16
N THR A 62 -12.25 -5.95 14.43
CA THR A 62 -11.15 -5.13 14.97
C THR A 62 -9.85 -5.45 14.24
N ILE A 63 -9.18 -4.41 13.73
CA ILE A 63 -7.90 -4.54 13.04
C ILE A 63 -6.74 -4.38 14.02
N GLU A 64 -5.65 -5.10 13.74
CA GLU A 64 -4.40 -4.96 14.46
C GLU A 64 -3.33 -4.41 13.50
N PRO A 65 -2.61 -3.33 13.87
CA PRO A 65 -1.57 -2.78 13.02
C PRO A 65 -0.39 -3.75 12.92
N ARG A 66 0.00 -4.07 11.68
CA ARG A 66 1.16 -4.92 11.36
C ARG A 66 2.01 -4.29 10.28
N VAL A 67 3.31 -4.45 10.41
CA VAL A 67 4.24 -4.12 9.32
C VAL A 67 4.25 -5.27 8.32
N SER A 68 4.01 -4.97 7.05
CA SER A 68 4.05 -5.93 5.94
C SER A 68 4.79 -5.33 4.75
N LYS A 69 5.27 -6.20 3.86
CA LYS A 69 5.85 -5.75 2.59
C LYS A 69 4.74 -5.20 1.72
N GLN A 70 4.97 -4.02 1.15
CA GLN A 70 4.03 -3.33 0.29
C GLN A 70 4.76 -2.77 -0.94
N TRP A 71 4.01 -2.56 -2.01
CA TRP A 71 4.51 -1.90 -3.21
C TRP A 71 4.33 -0.39 -3.10
N PHE A 72 5.41 0.33 -3.41
CA PHE A 72 5.42 1.79 -3.39
C PHE A 72 5.90 2.36 -4.71
N VAL A 73 5.31 3.48 -5.11
CA VAL A 73 5.85 4.35 -6.15
C VAL A 73 6.68 5.44 -5.48
N LYS A 74 7.92 5.62 -5.94
CA LYS A 74 8.77 6.75 -5.51
C LYS A 74 8.26 8.03 -6.15
N MET A 75 7.53 8.82 -5.35
CA MET A 75 6.81 9.99 -5.85
C MET A 75 7.69 11.21 -6.08
N GLU A 76 8.79 11.36 -5.36
CA GLU A 76 9.66 12.54 -5.44
C GLU A 76 10.14 12.82 -6.87
N GLU A 77 10.64 11.79 -7.56
CA GLU A 77 11.15 11.94 -8.93
C GLU A 77 10.02 12.29 -9.94
N ILE A 78 8.84 11.71 -9.73
CA ILE A 78 7.67 11.95 -10.60
C ILE A 78 7.08 13.33 -10.36
N ALA A 79 7.17 13.86 -9.15
CA ALA A 79 6.67 15.19 -8.80
C ALA A 79 7.51 16.33 -9.40
N LYS A 80 8.81 16.13 -9.61
CA LYS A 80 9.72 17.17 -10.11
C LYS A 80 9.25 17.81 -11.42
N PRO A 81 8.98 17.06 -12.52
CA PRO A 81 8.51 17.65 -13.76
C PRO A 81 7.16 18.35 -13.62
N ALA A 82 6.27 17.85 -12.75
CA ALA A 82 4.99 18.49 -12.48
C ALA A 82 5.15 19.84 -11.78
N ILE A 83 6.07 19.93 -10.80
CA ILE A 83 6.43 21.19 -10.15
C ILE A 83 7.01 22.19 -11.15
N GLU A 84 7.95 21.75 -11.98
CA GLU A 84 8.59 22.61 -12.98
C GLU A 84 7.60 23.12 -14.03
N ALA A 85 6.64 22.33 -14.48
CA ALA A 85 5.61 22.75 -15.43
C ALA A 85 4.79 23.96 -14.91
N VAL A 86 4.53 24.03 -13.61
CA VAL A 86 3.84 25.17 -12.99
C VAL A 86 4.79 26.36 -12.81
N LYS A 87 6.03 26.12 -12.37
CA LYS A 87 7.04 27.18 -12.20
C LYS A 87 7.37 27.89 -13.52
N ASN A 88 7.45 27.13 -14.60
CA ASN A 88 7.73 27.65 -15.94
C ASN A 88 6.50 28.32 -16.60
N GLY A 89 5.31 28.12 -16.04
CA GLY A 89 4.07 28.66 -16.55
C GLY A 89 3.44 27.86 -17.67
N ASP A 90 3.91 26.63 -17.90
CA ASP A 90 3.32 25.68 -18.86
C ASP A 90 1.93 25.24 -18.39
N THR A 91 1.76 25.13 -17.06
CA THR A 91 0.48 24.88 -16.40
C THR A 91 0.15 26.03 -15.46
N LYS A 92 -1.09 26.51 -15.47
CA LYS A 92 -1.54 27.66 -14.67
C LYS A 92 -2.80 27.32 -13.88
N PHE A 93 -2.86 27.75 -12.65
CA PHE A 93 -4.08 27.65 -11.83
C PHE A 93 -5.00 28.86 -12.04
N VAL A 94 -6.31 28.61 -12.09
CA VAL A 94 -7.34 29.63 -12.10
C VAL A 94 -8.39 29.30 -11.02
N PRO A 95 -8.45 30.10 -9.96
CA PRO A 95 -7.63 31.27 -9.65
C PRO A 95 -6.19 30.93 -9.21
N PRO A 96 -5.24 31.87 -9.38
CA PRO A 96 -3.80 31.61 -9.21
C PRO A 96 -3.37 31.13 -7.81
N HIS A 97 -4.10 31.51 -6.77
CA HIS A 97 -3.71 31.21 -5.38
C HIS A 97 -3.67 29.70 -5.06
N PHE A 98 -4.24 28.83 -5.89
CA PHE A 98 -4.17 27.37 -5.74
C PHE A 98 -2.79 26.79 -6.05
N ASP A 99 -1.90 27.57 -6.68
CA ASP A 99 -0.50 27.17 -6.87
C ASP A 99 0.21 26.87 -5.55
N LYS A 100 -0.09 27.65 -4.49
CA LYS A 100 0.49 27.43 -3.15
C LYS A 100 0.10 26.08 -2.56
N THR A 101 -1.15 25.68 -2.71
CA THR A 101 -1.63 24.37 -2.27
C THR A 101 -0.97 23.25 -3.07
N TYR A 102 -0.87 23.43 -4.39
CA TYR A 102 -0.20 22.49 -5.28
C TYR A 102 1.27 22.27 -4.90
N PHE A 103 2.04 23.33 -4.75
CA PHE A 103 3.45 23.25 -4.35
C PHE A 103 3.60 22.62 -2.97
N HIS A 104 2.76 23.01 -2.01
CA HIS A 104 2.80 22.42 -0.67
C HIS A 104 2.63 20.88 -0.70
N TRP A 105 1.71 20.38 -1.51
CA TRP A 105 1.50 18.94 -1.64
C TRP A 105 2.65 18.25 -2.36
N LEU A 106 3.13 18.77 -3.47
CA LEU A 106 4.15 18.10 -4.28
C LEU A 106 5.56 18.22 -3.69
N GLU A 107 5.90 19.33 -3.04
CA GLU A 107 7.20 19.52 -2.38
C GLU A 107 7.33 18.68 -1.10
N ASN A 108 6.23 18.28 -0.50
CA ASN A 108 6.17 17.40 0.68
C ASN A 108 5.62 16.02 0.37
N ILE A 109 5.63 15.62 -0.90
CA ILE A 109 5.03 14.36 -1.32
C ILE A 109 5.80 13.17 -0.74
N ARG A 110 5.06 12.17 -0.30
CA ARG A 110 5.61 10.90 0.20
C ARG A 110 5.36 9.79 -0.80
N ASP A 111 6.15 8.73 -0.71
CA ASP A 111 5.97 7.54 -1.52
C ASP A 111 4.55 6.99 -1.38
N TRP A 112 3.95 6.67 -2.50
CA TRP A 112 2.58 6.19 -2.57
C TRP A 112 2.54 4.66 -2.49
N CYS A 113 1.90 4.12 -1.44
CA CYS A 113 1.61 2.71 -1.34
C CYS A 113 0.49 2.35 -2.34
N ILE A 114 0.81 1.49 -3.30
CA ILE A 114 -0.11 1.10 -4.38
C ILE A 114 -0.68 -0.30 -4.24
N SER A 115 -0.21 -1.11 -3.30
CA SER A 115 -0.75 -2.44 -3.04
C SER A 115 -1.94 -2.40 -2.09
N ARG A 116 -2.95 -3.24 -2.37
CA ARG A 116 -4.15 -3.42 -1.57
C ARG A 116 -4.44 -4.91 -1.39
N GLN A 117 -4.79 -5.30 -0.18
CA GLN A 117 -5.15 -6.68 0.17
C GLN A 117 -6.66 -6.89 -0.09
N LEU A 118 -7.05 -6.81 -1.36
CA LEU A 118 -8.43 -6.99 -1.80
C LEU A 118 -8.57 -8.29 -2.60
N TRP A 119 -9.68 -8.97 -2.42
CA TRP A 119 -9.95 -10.21 -3.16
C TRP A 119 -10.21 -9.95 -4.66
N TRP A 120 -10.78 -8.77 -4.99
CA TRP A 120 -11.10 -8.39 -6.38
C TRP A 120 -10.41 -7.08 -6.75
N GLY A 121 -9.79 -7.06 -7.91
CA GLY A 121 -9.12 -5.91 -8.49
C GLY A 121 -8.08 -6.33 -9.53
N HIS A 122 -7.41 -5.37 -10.14
CA HIS A 122 -6.30 -5.65 -11.05
C HIS A 122 -5.06 -6.02 -10.23
N ARG A 123 -4.59 -7.24 -10.45
CA ARG A 123 -3.49 -7.82 -9.69
C ARG A 123 -2.16 -7.16 -10.03
N ILE A 124 -1.28 -7.11 -9.06
CA ILE A 124 0.09 -6.65 -9.26
C ILE A 124 0.80 -7.63 -10.20
N PRO A 125 1.42 -7.16 -11.31
CA PRO A 125 2.03 -8.01 -12.32
C PRO A 125 3.45 -8.47 -11.92
N ALA A 126 3.65 -8.82 -10.67
CA ALA A 126 4.88 -9.33 -10.10
C ALA A 126 4.74 -10.79 -9.72
N PHE A 127 5.77 -11.58 -9.99
CA PHE A 127 5.82 -13.02 -9.75
C PHE A 127 7.05 -13.38 -8.94
N TYR A 128 6.89 -14.26 -7.97
CA TYR A 128 7.95 -14.70 -7.05
C TYR A 128 8.23 -16.18 -7.24
N CYS A 129 9.51 -16.51 -7.29
CA CYS A 129 9.96 -17.89 -7.24
C CYS A 129 10.18 -18.29 -5.79
N ASP A 130 9.36 -19.24 -5.30
CA ASP A 130 9.45 -19.70 -3.92
C ASP A 130 10.71 -20.57 -3.65
N ASP A 131 11.37 -21.08 -4.72
CA ASP A 131 12.58 -21.91 -4.59
C ASP A 131 13.88 -21.11 -4.51
N CYS A 132 14.03 -20.03 -5.28
CA CYS A 132 15.28 -19.27 -5.37
C CYS A 132 15.14 -17.78 -5.03
N GLY A 133 13.94 -17.32 -4.69
CA GLY A 133 13.68 -15.94 -4.29
C GLY A 133 13.73 -14.91 -5.44
N GLU A 134 13.83 -15.37 -6.71
CA GLU A 134 13.80 -14.46 -7.86
C GLU A 134 12.43 -13.82 -8.01
N MET A 135 12.42 -12.55 -8.46
CA MET A 135 11.21 -11.81 -8.76
C MET A 135 11.23 -11.34 -10.21
N VAL A 136 10.11 -11.50 -10.90
CA VAL A 136 9.91 -11.06 -12.28
C VAL A 136 8.65 -10.21 -12.37
N VAL A 137 8.71 -9.11 -13.12
CA VAL A 137 7.55 -8.29 -13.48
C VAL A 137 7.25 -8.50 -14.96
N THR A 138 6.02 -8.93 -15.28
CA THR A 138 5.61 -9.22 -16.65
C THR A 138 4.14 -8.91 -16.86
N LYS A 139 3.74 -8.69 -18.13
CA LYS A 139 2.35 -8.52 -18.55
C LYS A 139 1.62 -9.86 -18.76
N GLU A 140 2.36 -10.96 -18.76
CA GLU A 140 1.81 -12.30 -18.94
C GLU A 140 1.06 -12.76 -17.69
N ASP A 141 0.08 -13.62 -17.87
CA ASP A 141 -0.72 -14.18 -16.77
C ASP A 141 0.06 -15.23 -15.95
N HIS A 142 1.17 -15.72 -16.48
CA HIS A 142 2.04 -16.72 -15.87
C HIS A 142 3.50 -16.34 -16.10
N ALA A 143 4.35 -16.72 -15.17
CA ALA A 143 5.80 -16.52 -15.30
C ALA A 143 6.57 -17.78 -14.91
N VAL A 144 7.67 -18.02 -15.63
CA VAL A 144 8.65 -19.07 -15.33
C VAL A 144 9.93 -18.41 -14.86
N CYS A 145 10.49 -18.92 -13.78
CA CYS A 145 11.69 -18.37 -13.19
C CYS A 145 12.89 -18.45 -14.15
N PRO A 146 13.53 -17.34 -14.51
CA PRO A 146 14.66 -17.34 -15.41
C PRO A 146 15.92 -18.01 -14.83
N LYS A 147 15.99 -18.18 -13.50
CA LYS A 147 17.13 -18.82 -12.83
C LYS A 147 16.99 -20.34 -12.70
N CYS A 148 15.80 -20.82 -12.32
CA CYS A 148 15.62 -22.24 -12.00
C CYS A 148 14.60 -22.96 -12.88
N GLY A 149 13.91 -22.25 -13.78
CA GLY A 149 12.94 -22.83 -14.71
C GLY A 149 11.62 -23.29 -14.08
N LYS A 150 11.37 -22.97 -12.81
CA LYS A 150 10.12 -23.35 -12.13
C LYS A 150 9.04 -22.29 -12.32
N GLU A 151 7.78 -22.73 -12.20
CA GLU A 151 6.63 -21.82 -12.19
C GLU A 151 6.70 -20.86 -11.01
N MET A 152 6.29 -19.63 -11.24
CA MET A 152 6.34 -18.56 -10.24
C MET A 152 4.93 -18.20 -9.75
N ARG A 153 4.83 -17.85 -8.48
CA ARG A 153 3.59 -17.41 -7.85
C ARG A 153 3.40 -15.91 -8.04
N GLN A 154 2.25 -15.52 -8.59
CA GLN A 154 1.90 -14.10 -8.70
C GLN A 154 1.65 -13.47 -7.34
N ASP A 155 1.98 -12.18 -7.21
CA ASP A 155 1.65 -11.36 -6.05
C ASP A 155 0.13 -11.46 -5.75
N PRO A 156 -0.28 -11.75 -4.51
CA PRO A 156 -1.68 -11.88 -4.15
C PRO A 156 -2.41 -10.54 -4.07
N ASP A 157 -1.68 -9.43 -3.92
CA ASP A 157 -2.24 -8.10 -3.76
C ASP A 157 -2.77 -7.54 -5.09
N THR A 158 -3.64 -6.56 -4.97
CA THR A 158 -4.17 -5.80 -6.10
C THR A 158 -3.61 -4.38 -6.08
N LEU A 159 -3.61 -3.73 -7.23
CA LEU A 159 -3.25 -2.32 -7.34
C LEU A 159 -4.36 -1.43 -6.79
N ASP A 160 -3.97 -0.30 -6.23
CA ASP A 160 -4.88 0.78 -5.87
C ASP A 160 -5.70 1.22 -7.08
N THR A 161 -6.98 1.47 -6.89
CA THR A 161 -7.89 1.93 -7.94
C THR A 161 -7.38 3.20 -8.63
N TRP A 162 -6.79 4.11 -7.87
CA TRP A 162 -6.23 5.36 -8.41
C TRP A 162 -5.03 5.14 -9.31
N PHE A 163 -4.34 4.02 -9.20
CA PHE A 163 -3.22 3.70 -10.07
C PHE A 163 -3.64 3.60 -11.54
N SER A 164 -4.73 2.91 -11.84
CA SER A 164 -5.30 2.85 -13.18
C SER A 164 -6.15 4.08 -13.52
N SER A 165 -6.87 4.66 -12.56
CA SER A 165 -7.70 5.85 -12.79
C SER A 165 -6.88 7.05 -13.27
N ALA A 166 -5.65 7.19 -12.80
CA ALA A 166 -4.73 8.24 -13.25
C ALA A 166 -4.33 8.13 -14.72
N LEU A 167 -4.44 6.93 -15.31
CA LEU A 167 -4.10 6.68 -16.71
C LEU A 167 -5.26 6.99 -17.68
N TRP A 168 -6.47 7.13 -17.15
CA TRP A 168 -7.69 7.23 -17.97
C TRP A 168 -7.63 8.32 -19.08
N PRO A 169 -7.11 9.54 -18.84
CA PRO A 169 -7.12 10.62 -19.84
C PRO A 169 -6.40 10.28 -21.14
N PHE A 170 -5.50 9.30 -21.14
CA PHE A 170 -4.74 8.90 -22.32
C PHE A 170 -4.86 7.40 -22.64
N SER A 171 -5.08 6.52 -21.66
CA SER A 171 -5.23 5.09 -21.93
C SER A 171 -6.48 4.76 -22.75
N THR A 172 -7.57 5.51 -22.55
CA THR A 172 -8.81 5.35 -23.32
C THR A 172 -8.69 5.83 -24.76
N LEU A 173 -7.65 6.59 -25.07
CA LEU A 173 -7.33 7.08 -26.42
C LEU A 173 -6.31 6.22 -27.16
N GLY A 174 -5.98 5.04 -26.59
CA GLY A 174 -5.12 4.04 -27.23
C GLY A 174 -3.69 3.99 -26.73
N TRP A 175 -3.28 4.85 -25.76
CA TRP A 175 -1.95 4.74 -25.16
C TRP A 175 -1.69 3.30 -24.63
N PRO A 176 -0.50 2.69 -24.83
CA PRO A 176 0.77 3.31 -25.27
C PRO A 176 0.99 3.39 -26.79
N ASP A 177 0.02 3.02 -27.61
CA ASP A 177 0.13 3.17 -29.05
C ASP A 177 -0.07 4.64 -29.45
N ASN A 178 0.52 5.03 -30.59
CA ASN A 178 0.38 6.38 -31.11
C ASN A 178 -0.84 6.42 -32.06
N THR A 179 -2.00 6.78 -31.52
CA THR A 179 -3.26 6.85 -32.28
C THR A 179 -3.60 8.29 -32.66
N GLU A 180 -4.43 8.46 -33.71
CA GLU A 180 -4.90 9.78 -34.13
C GLU A 180 -5.73 10.48 -33.05
N GLU A 181 -6.51 9.70 -32.27
CA GLU A 181 -7.29 10.20 -31.11
C GLU A 181 -6.39 10.70 -29.99
N LEU A 182 -5.32 9.98 -29.70
CA LEU A 182 -4.36 10.39 -28.66
C LEU A 182 -3.67 11.70 -29.06
N ASP A 183 -3.18 11.80 -30.30
CA ASP A 183 -2.51 13.00 -30.81
C ASP A 183 -3.43 14.22 -30.84
N TYR A 184 -4.73 14.01 -31.09
CA TYR A 184 -5.71 15.10 -31.20
C TYR A 184 -6.23 15.56 -29.84
N PHE A 185 -6.55 14.65 -28.93
CA PHE A 185 -7.23 14.96 -27.66
C PHE A 185 -6.31 15.11 -26.46
N TYR A 186 -5.08 14.61 -26.53
CA TYR A 186 -4.14 14.65 -25.43
C TYR A 186 -2.82 15.35 -25.81
N PRO A 187 -2.25 16.24 -24.95
CA PRO A 187 -2.77 16.65 -23.65
C PRO A 187 -3.96 17.60 -23.74
N THR A 188 -4.85 17.56 -22.75
CA THR A 188 -5.98 18.48 -22.66
C THR A 188 -5.54 19.89 -22.29
N ASN A 189 -6.28 20.91 -22.76
CA ASN A 189 -5.96 22.31 -22.50
C ASN A 189 -6.46 22.79 -21.13
N VAL A 190 -7.52 22.17 -20.61
CA VAL A 190 -8.16 22.57 -19.34
C VAL A 190 -8.54 21.32 -18.54
N LEU A 191 -8.17 21.31 -17.27
CA LEU A 191 -8.63 20.35 -16.28
C LEU A 191 -9.49 21.09 -15.24
N VAL A 192 -10.68 20.58 -14.99
CA VAL A 192 -11.60 21.09 -13.96
C VAL A 192 -11.70 20.04 -12.85
N THR A 193 -11.47 20.47 -11.61
CA THR A 193 -11.53 19.61 -10.41
C THR A 193 -12.54 20.16 -9.40
#